data_59295998161543c1fc9a51a478f969fa
#
_entry.id   59295998161543c1fc9a51a478f969fa
#
_cell.length_a   1.000
_cell.length_b   1.000
_cell.length_c   1.000
_cell.angle_alpha   90.00
_cell.angle_beta   90.00
_cell.angle_gamma   90.00
#
_symmetry.space_group_name_H-M   'P 1'
#
loop_
_entity.id
_entity.type
_entity.pdbx_description
1 polymer ?
#
loop_
_entity_poly.entity_id
_entity_poly.type
_entity_poly.pdbx_seq_one_letter_code
_entity_poly.pdbx_strand_id
1 'polypeptide(L)'
;MIEELIAKVFCSRNKTHLAHWKTKSFAQHMALGDFYDEVIDLIDKLVEAYQGNFGIIGKVEYEEKYTEDTDCVKCLTEDVTWIAEHRSHIAQDVDALENIVDEITALYLKTLYKLENLS
;
A
#
# COMPACT_ATOMS: atom_id res chain seq x y z
N MET A 1 13.37 0.21 -7.80
CA MET A 1 12.67 -0.60 -6.78
C MET A 1 11.59 0.20 -6.04
N ILE A 2 11.89 1.42 -5.57
CA ILE A 2 10.84 2.25 -4.93
C ILE A 2 9.73 2.61 -5.91
N GLU A 3 10.05 2.79 -7.18
CA GLU A 3 9.07 3.09 -8.23
C GLU A 3 8.04 1.98 -8.38
N GLU A 4 8.46 0.72 -8.22
CA GLU A 4 7.56 -0.44 -8.25
C GLU A 4 6.63 -0.46 -7.04
N LEU A 5 7.15 -0.08 -5.87
CA LEU A 5 6.32 0.05 -4.66
C LEU A 5 5.25 1.12 -4.84
N ILE A 6 5.62 2.28 -5.39
CA ILE A 6 4.68 3.37 -5.66
C ILE A 6 3.53 2.88 -6.55
N ALA A 7 3.85 2.18 -7.64
CA ALA A 7 2.84 1.64 -8.54
C ALA A 7 1.89 0.67 -7.81
N LYS A 8 2.43 -0.22 -6.97
CA LYS A 8 1.63 -1.16 -6.19
C LYS A 8 0.71 -0.44 -5.19
N VAL A 9 1.24 0.56 -4.50
CA VAL A 9 0.44 1.34 -3.54
C VAL A 9 -0.69 2.09 -4.24
N PHE A 10 -0.42 2.69 -5.40
CA PHE A 10 -1.46 3.37 -6.17
C PHE A 10 -2.57 2.41 -6.59
N CYS A 11 -2.21 1.21 -7.05
CA CYS A 11 -3.20 0.19 -7.41
C CYS A 11 -4.00 -0.28 -6.19
N SER A 12 -3.35 -0.57 -5.07
CA SER A 12 -4.01 -0.96 -3.82
C SER A 12 -4.94 0.14 -3.33
N ARG A 13 -4.49 1.38 -3.37
CA ARG A 13 -5.28 2.53 -2.95
C ARG A 13 -6.55 2.65 -3.75
N ASN A 14 -6.46 2.57 -5.08
CA ASN A 14 -7.63 2.74 -5.93
C ASN A 14 -8.60 1.56 -5.84
N LYS A 15 -8.07 0.34 -5.77
CA LYS A 15 -8.91 -0.86 -5.60
C LYS A 15 -9.70 -0.83 -4.29
N THR A 16 -9.05 -0.44 -3.20
CA THR A 16 -9.71 -0.35 -1.89
C THR A 16 -10.74 0.77 -1.86
N HIS A 17 -10.49 1.85 -2.56
CA HIS A 17 -11.45 2.95 -2.67
C HIS A 17 -12.73 2.50 -3.39
N LEU A 18 -12.58 1.80 -4.53
CA LEU A 18 -13.74 1.27 -5.26
C LEU A 18 -14.50 0.24 -4.43
N ALA A 19 -13.80 -0.65 -3.75
CA ALA A 19 -14.41 -1.65 -2.87
C ALA A 19 -15.11 -1.01 -1.68
N HIS A 20 -14.57 0.07 -1.14
CA HIS A 20 -15.19 0.87 -0.08
C HIS A 20 -16.59 1.35 -0.48
N TRP A 21 -16.76 1.79 -1.70
CA TRP A 21 -18.08 2.21 -2.19
C TRP A 21 -19.04 1.03 -2.40
N LYS A 22 -18.53 -0.13 -2.78
CA LYS A 22 -19.35 -1.27 -3.20
C LYS A 22 -19.73 -2.23 -2.08
N THR A 23 -18.97 -2.26 -0.98
CA THR A 23 -19.24 -3.19 0.11
C THR A 23 -20.54 -2.85 0.84
N LYS A 24 -21.24 -3.89 1.31
CA LYS A 24 -22.44 -3.75 2.14
C LYS A 24 -22.12 -3.92 3.63
N SER A 25 -20.89 -4.26 3.95
CA SER A 25 -20.43 -4.39 5.34
C SER A 25 -19.91 -3.06 5.84
N PHE A 26 -20.50 -2.56 6.93
CA PHE A 26 -20.05 -1.30 7.54
C PHE A 26 -18.59 -1.41 8.02
N ALA A 27 -18.24 -2.55 8.63
CA ALA A 27 -16.86 -2.76 9.10
C ALA A 27 -15.85 -2.73 7.94
N GLN A 28 -16.18 -3.36 6.81
CA GLN A 28 -15.31 -3.33 5.63
C GLN A 28 -15.24 -1.93 5.01
N HIS A 29 -16.35 -1.24 4.94
CA HIS A 29 -16.40 0.14 4.44
C HIS A 29 -15.44 1.03 5.22
N MET A 30 -15.45 0.94 6.56
CA MET A 30 -14.57 1.71 7.41
C MET A 30 -13.10 1.30 7.26
N ALA A 31 -12.83 0.00 7.25
CA ALA A 31 -11.46 -0.50 7.11
C ALA A 31 -10.82 -0.11 5.78
N LEU A 32 -11.57 -0.24 4.69
CA LEU A 32 -11.10 0.14 3.35
C LEU A 32 -10.88 1.64 3.24
N GLY A 33 -11.79 2.45 3.83
CA GLY A 33 -11.67 3.90 3.84
C GLY A 33 -10.43 4.38 4.59
N ASP A 34 -10.17 3.81 5.75
CA ASP A 34 -8.97 4.14 6.53
C ASP A 34 -7.70 3.77 5.76
N PHE A 35 -7.70 2.62 5.08
CA PHE A 35 -6.54 2.19 4.32
C PHE A 35 -6.21 3.14 3.18
N TYR A 36 -7.16 3.42 2.29
CA TYR A 36 -6.82 4.22 1.11
C TYR A 36 -6.47 5.66 1.46
N ASP A 37 -6.96 6.15 2.59
CA ASP A 37 -6.66 7.49 3.08
C ASP A 37 -5.26 7.55 3.70
N GLU A 38 -4.93 6.60 4.57
CA GLU A 38 -3.65 6.57 5.29
C GLU A 38 -2.47 6.15 4.40
N VAL A 39 -2.67 5.25 3.44
CA VAL A 39 -1.56 4.73 2.62
C VAL A 39 -0.91 5.81 1.77
N ILE A 40 -1.67 6.79 1.31
CA ILE A 40 -1.16 7.91 0.53
C ILE A 40 -0.20 8.76 1.35
N ASP A 41 -0.56 9.06 2.60
CA ASP A 41 0.32 9.82 3.50
C ASP A 41 1.62 9.09 3.76
N LEU A 42 1.55 7.77 3.93
CA LEU A 42 2.74 6.96 4.18
C LEU A 42 3.65 6.85 2.96
N ILE A 43 3.09 6.70 1.76
CA ILE A 43 3.92 6.65 0.56
C ILE A 43 4.57 8.01 0.27
N ASP A 44 3.86 9.12 0.51
CA ASP A 44 4.42 10.45 0.40
C ASP A 44 5.61 10.63 1.36
N LYS A 45 5.45 10.21 2.60
CA LYS A 45 6.51 10.26 3.61
C LYS A 45 7.74 9.45 3.17
N LEU A 46 7.52 8.25 2.66
CA LEU A 46 8.62 7.40 2.19
C LEU A 46 9.35 8.02 1.00
N VAL A 47 8.61 8.47 -0.01
CA VAL A 47 9.18 9.03 -1.25
C VAL A 47 9.98 10.29 -0.94
N GLU A 48 9.44 11.19 -0.14
CA GLU A 48 10.13 12.44 0.20
C GLU A 48 11.39 12.18 1.01
N ALA A 49 11.35 11.26 1.99
CA ALA A 49 12.54 10.87 2.75
C ALA A 49 13.58 10.16 1.87
N TYR A 50 13.14 9.30 0.96
CA TYR A 50 13.99 8.63 -0.01
C TYR A 50 14.71 9.64 -0.89
N GLN A 51 13.97 10.61 -1.43
CA GLN A 51 14.54 11.66 -2.29
C GLN A 51 15.51 12.58 -1.52
N GLY A 52 15.26 12.80 -0.25
CA GLY A 52 16.17 13.52 0.61
C GLY A 52 17.52 12.82 0.76
N ASN A 53 17.53 11.49 0.69
CA ASN A 53 18.76 10.70 0.84
C ASN A 53 19.43 10.39 -0.52
N PHE A 54 18.65 10.10 -1.56
CA PHE A 54 19.16 9.58 -2.82
C PHE A 54 18.91 10.47 -4.04
N GLY A 55 18.10 11.52 -3.90
CA GLY A 55 17.67 12.35 -5.04
C GLY A 55 16.34 11.89 -5.63
N ILE A 56 15.92 12.57 -6.68
CA ILE A 56 14.60 12.37 -7.30
C ILE A 56 14.45 10.93 -7.81
N ILE A 57 13.29 10.34 -7.55
CA ILE A 57 12.96 8.99 -8.03
C ILE A 57 12.94 8.93 -9.56
N GLY A 58 13.07 7.72 -10.08
CA GLY A 58 12.96 7.46 -11.51
C GLY A 58 11.52 7.43 -11.99
N LYS A 59 11.35 7.02 -13.24
CA LYS A 59 10.04 6.91 -13.87
C LYS A 59 9.20 5.83 -13.17
N VAL A 60 7.97 6.17 -12.79
CA VAL A 60 7.00 5.21 -12.28
C VAL A 60 6.17 4.69 -13.44
N GLU A 61 6.30 3.41 -13.75
CA GLU A 61 5.48 2.73 -14.74
C GLU A 61 4.28 2.11 -14.04
N TYR A 62 3.09 2.48 -14.49
CA TYR A 62 1.91 2.22 -13.74
C TYR A 62 0.74 1.96 -14.70
N GLU A 63 0.14 0.79 -14.57
CA GLU A 63 -1.00 0.39 -15.37
C GLU A 63 -2.08 -0.14 -14.45
N GLU A 64 -3.24 0.54 -14.41
CA GLU A 64 -4.39 0.09 -13.66
C GLU A 64 -5.32 -0.72 -14.53
N LYS A 65 -5.57 -1.95 -14.10
CA LYS A 65 -6.64 -2.77 -14.68
C LYS A 65 -7.79 -2.79 -13.69
N TYR A 66 -8.87 -2.14 -14.06
CA TYR A 66 -10.10 -2.20 -13.28
C TYR A 66 -10.87 -3.46 -13.67
N THR A 67 -10.83 -4.46 -12.80
CA THR A 67 -11.73 -5.59 -12.89
C THR A 67 -12.80 -5.42 -11.82
N GLU A 68 -14.04 -5.79 -12.14
CA GLU A 68 -15.14 -5.73 -11.17
C GLU A 68 -14.92 -6.67 -9.99
N ASP A 69 -14.06 -7.66 -10.18
CA ASP A 69 -13.69 -8.65 -9.17
C ASP A 69 -12.52 -8.13 -8.36
N THR A 70 -12.80 -7.26 -7.40
CA THR A 70 -11.81 -6.73 -6.49
C THR A 70 -11.78 -7.54 -5.21
N ASP A 71 -11.04 -8.64 -5.22
CA ASP A 71 -10.69 -9.32 -3.99
C ASP A 71 -9.56 -8.53 -3.31
N CYS A 72 -9.95 -7.62 -2.43
CA CYS A 72 -9.00 -6.77 -1.72
C CYS A 72 -8.10 -7.57 -0.79
N VAL A 73 -8.62 -8.64 -0.17
CA VAL A 73 -7.80 -9.51 0.69
C VAL A 73 -6.66 -10.12 -0.12
N LYS A 74 -6.96 -10.66 -1.29
CA LYS A 74 -5.96 -11.23 -2.18
C LYS A 74 -4.95 -10.18 -2.62
N CYS A 75 -5.42 -9.02 -3.09
CA CYS A 75 -4.58 -7.93 -3.57
C CYS A 75 -3.63 -7.44 -2.47
N LEU A 76 -4.16 -7.14 -1.28
CA LEU A 76 -3.35 -6.62 -0.18
C LEU A 76 -2.38 -7.67 0.36
N THR A 77 -2.77 -8.94 0.35
CA THR A 77 -1.89 -10.05 0.77
C THR A 77 -0.70 -10.19 -0.18
N GLU A 78 -0.94 -10.16 -1.48
CA GLU A 78 0.12 -10.22 -2.48
C GLU A 78 1.08 -9.02 -2.35
N ASP A 79 0.53 -7.83 -2.17
CA ASP A 79 1.33 -6.61 -2.06
C ASP A 79 2.18 -6.59 -0.80
N VAL A 80 1.62 -6.95 0.36
CA VAL A 80 2.39 -6.94 1.61
C VAL A 80 3.48 -8.01 1.60
N THR A 81 3.24 -9.14 0.96
CA THR A 81 4.26 -10.19 0.79
C THR A 81 5.43 -9.66 -0.04
N TRP A 82 5.12 -9.00 -1.16
CA TRP A 82 6.13 -8.39 -2.02
C TRP A 82 6.93 -7.32 -1.26
N ILE A 83 6.24 -6.46 -0.50
CA ILE A 83 6.89 -5.40 0.29
C ILE A 83 7.87 -6.01 1.30
N ALA A 84 7.45 -7.05 2.01
CA ALA A 84 8.30 -7.73 2.99
C ALA A 84 9.55 -8.34 2.35
N GLU A 85 9.39 -8.95 1.18
CA GLU A 85 10.51 -9.55 0.45
C GLU A 85 11.52 -8.52 -0.07
N HIS A 86 11.07 -7.31 -0.35
CA HIS A 86 11.90 -6.26 -0.98
C HIS A 86 12.23 -5.10 -0.04
N ARG A 87 11.91 -5.22 1.23
CA ARG A 87 12.07 -4.15 2.23
C ARG A 87 13.44 -3.48 2.20
N SER A 88 14.49 -4.25 2.34
CA SER A 88 15.86 -3.73 2.38
C SER A 88 16.29 -3.13 1.05
N HIS A 89 15.84 -3.72 -0.04
CA HIS A 89 16.15 -3.25 -1.39
C HIS A 89 15.43 -1.93 -1.71
N ILE A 90 14.15 -1.80 -1.31
CA ILE A 90 13.40 -0.55 -1.45
C ILE A 90 14.11 0.57 -0.70
N ALA A 91 14.49 0.31 0.53
CA ALA A 91 15.11 1.29 1.43
C ALA A 91 16.61 1.46 1.23
N GLN A 92 17.23 0.63 0.39
CA GLN A 92 18.68 0.58 0.16
C GLN A 92 19.46 0.53 1.48
N ASP A 93 18.98 -0.31 2.39
CA ASP A 93 19.58 -0.56 3.72
C ASP A 93 19.67 0.67 4.63
N VAL A 94 18.91 1.74 4.33
CA VAL A 94 18.84 2.91 5.21
C VAL A 94 17.76 2.69 6.27
N ASP A 95 18.16 2.65 7.54
CA ASP A 95 17.27 2.34 8.67
C ASP A 95 16.04 3.24 8.72
N ALA A 96 16.21 4.54 8.53
CA ALA A 96 15.09 5.48 8.56
C ALA A 96 14.05 5.17 7.49
N LEU A 97 14.49 4.74 6.30
CA LEU A 97 13.59 4.37 5.21
C LEU A 97 12.95 3.00 5.47
N GLU A 98 13.71 2.05 6.01
CA GLU A 98 13.15 0.74 6.40
C GLU A 98 12.04 0.90 7.43
N ASN A 99 12.20 1.82 8.38
CA ASN A 99 11.18 2.11 9.38
C ASN A 99 9.89 2.63 8.76
N ILE A 100 9.97 3.45 7.71
CA ILE A 100 8.79 3.95 7.00
C ILE A 100 8.12 2.82 6.19
N VAL A 101 8.93 1.98 5.54
CA VAL A 101 8.40 0.78 4.86
C VAL A 101 7.65 -0.10 5.87
N ASP A 102 8.16 -0.23 7.08
CA ASP A 102 7.50 -0.99 8.15
C ASP A 102 6.14 -0.39 8.53
N GLU A 103 6.01 0.93 8.54
CA GLU A 103 4.72 1.59 8.78
C GLU A 103 3.69 1.23 7.68
N ILE A 104 4.15 1.18 6.42
CA ILE A 104 3.29 0.77 5.30
C ILE A 104 2.87 -0.69 5.47
N THR A 105 3.82 -1.57 5.78
CA THR A 105 3.55 -2.97 6.04
C THR A 105 2.51 -3.14 7.17
N ALA A 106 2.69 -2.41 8.26
CA ALA A 106 1.77 -2.46 9.40
C ALA A 106 0.35 -2.04 9.00
N LEU A 107 0.21 -1.03 8.15
CA LEU A 107 -1.09 -0.60 7.67
C LEU A 107 -1.78 -1.68 6.83
N TYR A 108 -1.05 -2.32 5.91
CA TYR A 108 -1.57 -3.44 5.14
C TYR A 108 -2.04 -4.58 6.04
N LEU A 109 -1.21 -4.96 7.02
CA LEU A 109 -1.54 -6.06 7.93
C LEU A 109 -2.75 -5.75 8.82
N LYS A 110 -2.83 -4.54 9.33
CA LYS A 110 -3.97 -4.07 10.13
C LYS A 110 -5.26 -4.12 9.31
N THR A 111 -5.19 -3.67 8.06
CA THR A 111 -6.35 -3.67 7.17
C THR A 111 -6.79 -5.11 6.85
N LEU A 112 -5.84 -5.99 6.55
CA LEU A 112 -6.11 -7.42 6.32
C LEU A 112 -6.79 -8.06 7.54
N TYR A 113 -6.30 -7.76 8.75
CA TYR A 113 -6.92 -8.26 9.96
C TYR A 113 -8.41 -7.86 10.03
N LYS A 114 -8.70 -6.60 9.74
CA LYS A 114 -10.08 -6.09 9.80
C LYS A 114 -10.95 -6.73 8.73
N LEU A 115 -10.44 -6.86 7.51
CA LEU A 115 -11.20 -7.43 6.39
C LEU A 115 -11.51 -8.92 6.59
N GLU A 116 -10.60 -9.65 7.22
CA GLU A 116 -10.74 -11.09 7.42
C GLU A 116 -11.55 -11.46 8.67
N ASN A 117 -11.59 -10.58 9.67
CA ASN A 117 -12.14 -10.91 11.00
C ASN A 117 -13.33 -10.07 11.44
N LEU A 118 -13.57 -8.92 10.83
CA LEU A 118 -14.68 -8.03 11.20
C LEU A 118 -15.70 -7.97 10.07
N SER A 119 -16.97 -7.98 10.43
CA SER A 119 -18.05 -7.98 9.45
C SER A 119 -19.09 -6.88 9.67
#